data_77badd4692829eaa43bdc6917f595212
#
_entry.id   77badd4692829eaa43bdc6917f595212
#
_cell.length_a   1.000
_cell.length_b   1.000
_cell.length_c   1.000
_cell.angle_alpha   90.00
_cell.angle_beta   90.00
_cell.angle_gamma   90.00
#
_symmetry.space_group_name_H-M   'P 1'
#
loop_
_entity.id
_entity.type
_entity.pdbx_description
1 polymer ?
#
loop_
_entity_poly.entity_id
_entity_poly.type
_entity_poly.pdbx_seq_one_letter_code
_entity_poly.pdbx_strand_id
1 'polypeptide(L)'
;MACQKFIVGVIGLIWYNRCMMTGNKLLNPDHILKEIVEIPYGSTVADLGCGAMAFVSLAAAKIVGDQGTVYACDILKDVLSSVEAKARQAGLYNLKTVWTNLEIVGATKIPQEVDYTFLSTTLFQAKNHQAMFKEAYRLTKPGGQLMVIEWKASSGPIGPAQELRVAKEKALSLAQQVGFSLVKEFEASDSHYGLLFKK
;
A
#
# COMPACT_ATOMS: atom_id res chain seq x y z
N MET A 1 23.04 -25.56 -22.28
CA MET A 1 22.89 -24.16 -21.80
C MET A 1 21.47 -23.59 -21.95
N ALA A 2 20.49 -24.33 -22.48
CA ALA A 2 19.11 -23.85 -22.70
C ALA A 2 18.12 -24.19 -21.56
N CYS A 3 18.45 -25.13 -20.69
CA CYS A 3 17.50 -25.62 -19.68
C CYS A 3 17.37 -24.72 -18.42
N GLN A 4 18.40 -23.94 -18.09
CA GLN A 4 18.42 -23.09 -16.89
C GLN A 4 17.58 -21.80 -17.03
N LYS A 5 17.43 -21.27 -18.25
CA LYS A 5 16.58 -20.09 -18.51
C LYS A 5 15.08 -20.40 -18.49
N PHE A 6 14.71 -21.63 -18.82
CA PHE A 6 13.30 -22.05 -18.82
C PHE A 6 12.76 -22.32 -17.41
N ILE A 7 13.60 -22.85 -16.51
CA ILE A 7 13.18 -23.16 -15.13
C ILE A 7 12.95 -21.89 -14.32
N VAL A 8 13.77 -20.84 -14.51
CA VAL A 8 13.57 -19.53 -13.86
C VAL A 8 12.30 -18.83 -14.34
N GLY A 9 11.97 -18.98 -15.63
CA GLY A 9 10.72 -18.44 -16.20
C GLY A 9 9.46 -19.11 -15.68
N VAL A 10 9.49 -20.43 -15.55
CA VAL A 10 8.34 -21.23 -15.08
C VAL A 10 8.11 -21.02 -13.58
N ILE A 11 9.16 -20.95 -12.78
CA ILE A 11 9.05 -20.66 -11.34
C ILE A 11 8.55 -19.21 -11.13
N GLY A 12 9.05 -18.25 -11.89
CA GLY A 12 8.57 -16.86 -11.87
C GLY A 12 7.11 -16.75 -12.28
N LEU A 13 6.68 -17.50 -13.29
CA LEU A 13 5.28 -17.51 -13.74
C LEU A 13 4.35 -18.22 -12.75
N ILE A 14 4.83 -19.29 -12.11
CA ILE A 14 4.09 -20.01 -11.05
C ILE A 14 3.99 -19.14 -9.80
N TRP A 15 5.04 -18.40 -9.44
CA TRP A 15 5.01 -17.43 -8.35
C TRP A 15 4.09 -16.26 -8.66
N TYR A 16 4.17 -15.70 -9.86
CA TYR A 16 3.31 -14.64 -10.34
C TYR A 16 1.83 -15.06 -10.34
N ASN A 17 1.51 -16.22 -10.90
CA ASN A 17 0.14 -16.75 -10.91
C ASN A 17 -0.35 -17.15 -9.51
N ARG A 18 0.53 -17.67 -8.66
CA ARG A 18 0.19 -18.02 -7.28
C ARG A 18 0.01 -16.77 -6.41
N CYS A 19 0.79 -15.72 -6.65
CA CYS A 19 0.60 -14.41 -6.01
C CYS A 19 -0.68 -13.72 -6.50
N MET A 20 -1.00 -13.84 -7.80
CA MET A 20 -2.25 -13.33 -8.38
C MET A 20 -3.49 -14.03 -7.84
N MET A 21 -3.46 -15.37 -7.72
CA MET A 21 -4.57 -16.13 -7.16
C MET A 21 -4.67 -16.03 -5.64
N THR A 22 -3.56 -15.76 -4.94
CA THR A 22 -3.55 -15.59 -3.49
C THR A 22 -3.75 -14.14 -3.05
N GLY A 23 -3.46 -13.15 -3.88
CA GLY A 23 -3.63 -11.73 -3.55
C GLY A 23 -5.07 -11.38 -3.14
N ASN A 24 -6.05 -11.82 -3.90
CA ASN A 24 -7.48 -11.63 -3.56
C ASN A 24 -7.99 -12.53 -2.42
N LYS A 25 -7.28 -13.60 -2.08
CA LYS A 25 -7.58 -14.44 -0.91
C LYS A 25 -6.87 -13.96 0.35
N LEU A 26 -5.70 -13.31 0.20
CA LEU A 26 -4.92 -12.78 1.31
C LEU A 26 -5.43 -11.42 1.79
N LEU A 27 -5.78 -10.53 0.86
CA LEU A 27 -6.32 -9.20 1.15
C LEU A 27 -7.53 -8.95 0.26
N ASN A 28 -8.57 -8.35 0.82
CA ASN A 28 -9.73 -7.85 0.08
C ASN A 28 -9.77 -6.31 0.18
N PRO A 29 -9.13 -5.58 -0.75
CA PRO A 29 -9.06 -4.13 -0.68
C PRO A 29 -10.44 -3.47 -0.73
N ASP A 30 -11.37 -3.98 -1.52
CA ASP A 30 -12.73 -3.43 -1.60
C ASP A 30 -13.44 -3.47 -0.24
N HIS A 31 -13.40 -4.60 0.45
CA HIS A 31 -13.99 -4.73 1.80
C HIS A 31 -13.27 -3.81 2.80
N ILE A 32 -11.94 -3.81 2.81
CA ILE A 32 -11.17 -2.99 3.75
C ILE A 32 -11.47 -1.50 3.56
N LEU A 33 -11.48 -1.02 2.32
CA LEU A 33 -11.64 0.39 2.03
C LEU A 33 -13.09 0.87 2.19
N LYS A 34 -14.09 0.01 1.92
CA LYS A 34 -15.52 0.36 2.04
C LYS A 34 -16.08 0.16 3.43
N GLU A 35 -15.73 -0.96 4.10
CA GLU A 35 -16.40 -1.39 5.34
C GLU A 35 -15.56 -1.13 6.60
N ILE A 36 -14.22 -1.00 6.46
CA ILE A 36 -13.34 -0.80 7.61
C ILE A 36 -12.83 0.64 7.68
N VAL A 37 -12.32 1.17 6.58
CA VAL A 37 -11.82 2.56 6.48
C VAL A 37 -12.95 3.53 6.14
N GLU A 38 -13.96 3.05 5.42
CA GLU A 38 -15.16 3.80 5.02
C GLU A 38 -14.81 5.07 4.22
N ILE A 39 -14.02 4.89 3.13
CA ILE A 39 -13.55 6.01 2.31
C ILE A 39 -14.73 6.64 1.57
N PRO A 40 -15.00 7.94 1.76
CA PRO A 40 -16.06 8.63 1.04
C PRO A 40 -15.73 8.83 -0.44
N TYR A 41 -16.75 8.89 -1.26
CA TYR A 41 -16.68 9.41 -2.63
C TYR A 41 -16.10 10.84 -2.64
N GLY A 42 -15.25 11.16 -3.60
CA GLY A 42 -14.61 12.47 -3.72
C GLY A 42 -13.33 12.62 -2.89
N SER A 43 -12.94 11.63 -2.07
CA SER A 43 -11.74 11.69 -1.24
C SER A 43 -10.46 11.73 -2.06
N THR A 44 -9.42 12.33 -1.49
CA THR A 44 -8.03 12.28 -1.99
C THR A 44 -7.22 11.25 -1.22
N VAL A 45 -6.48 10.41 -1.93
CA VAL A 45 -5.74 9.28 -1.37
C VAL A 45 -4.30 9.26 -1.87
N ALA A 46 -3.34 8.93 -1.01
CA ALA A 46 -1.98 8.59 -1.41
C ALA A 46 -1.62 7.17 -0.94
N ASP A 47 -1.39 6.27 -1.89
CA ASP A 47 -0.94 4.90 -1.66
C ASP A 47 0.59 4.87 -1.74
N LEU A 48 1.23 4.74 -0.59
CA LEU A 48 2.68 4.90 -0.41
C LEU A 48 3.38 3.53 -0.51
N GLY A 49 3.95 3.26 -1.68
CA GLY A 49 4.51 1.96 -2.04
C GLY A 49 3.45 1.06 -2.68
N CYS A 50 2.79 1.56 -3.74
CA CYS A 50 1.63 0.92 -4.36
C CYS A 50 1.91 -0.46 -4.98
N GLY A 51 3.16 -0.75 -5.32
CA GLY A 51 3.58 -1.99 -5.96
C GLY A 51 2.98 -2.20 -7.35
N ALA A 52 3.53 -3.14 -8.11
CA ALA A 52 3.15 -3.37 -9.51
C ALA A 52 1.69 -3.83 -9.70
N MET A 53 1.09 -4.46 -8.71
CA MET A 53 -0.30 -4.91 -8.78
C MET A 53 -1.30 -3.80 -8.46
N ALA A 54 -0.89 -2.80 -7.67
CA ALA A 54 -1.68 -1.62 -7.28
C ALA A 54 -3.11 -1.95 -6.80
N PHE A 55 -3.30 -3.08 -6.11
CA PHE A 55 -4.64 -3.53 -5.70
C PHE A 55 -5.38 -2.50 -4.86
N VAL A 56 -4.67 -1.88 -3.92
CA VAL A 56 -5.23 -0.85 -3.03
C VAL A 56 -5.50 0.43 -3.82
N SER A 57 -4.54 0.91 -4.63
CA SER A 57 -4.71 2.10 -5.47
C SER A 57 -5.88 1.98 -6.44
N LEU A 58 -6.01 0.83 -7.14
CA LEU A 58 -7.08 0.61 -8.11
C LEU A 58 -8.46 0.51 -7.44
N ALA A 59 -8.54 -0.16 -6.29
CA ALA A 59 -9.77 -0.23 -5.49
C ALA A 59 -10.16 1.16 -4.96
N ALA A 60 -9.21 1.91 -4.40
CA ALA A 60 -9.43 3.28 -3.93
C ALA A 60 -9.93 4.18 -5.06
N ALA A 61 -9.31 4.13 -6.25
CA ALA A 61 -9.70 4.95 -7.39
C ALA A 61 -11.16 4.71 -7.85
N LYS A 62 -11.63 3.46 -7.77
CA LYS A 62 -13.05 3.12 -8.04
C LYS A 62 -13.98 3.70 -6.97
N ILE A 63 -13.58 3.63 -5.69
CA ILE A 63 -14.40 4.07 -4.56
C ILE A 63 -14.53 5.58 -4.52
N VAL A 64 -13.41 6.30 -4.65
CA VAL A 64 -13.43 7.77 -4.59
C VAL A 64 -14.06 8.41 -5.84
N GLY A 65 -14.15 7.67 -6.95
CA GLY A 65 -14.83 8.11 -8.17
C GLY A 65 -14.16 9.30 -8.85
N ASP A 66 -14.87 9.92 -9.80
CA ASP A 66 -14.35 11.00 -10.66
C ASP A 66 -14.11 12.33 -9.92
N GLN A 67 -14.72 12.53 -8.77
CA GLN A 67 -14.50 13.71 -7.91
C GLN A 67 -13.30 13.53 -6.97
N GLY A 68 -12.81 12.29 -6.77
CA GLY A 68 -11.64 11.98 -5.97
C GLY A 68 -10.36 11.87 -6.80
N THR A 69 -9.23 11.75 -6.11
CA THR A 69 -7.94 11.52 -6.75
C THR A 69 -7.12 10.52 -5.93
N VAL A 70 -6.50 9.56 -6.60
CA VAL A 70 -5.55 8.62 -5.98
C VAL A 70 -4.15 8.86 -6.53
N TYR A 71 -3.19 9.06 -5.64
CA TYR A 71 -1.77 9.13 -5.94
C TYR A 71 -1.12 7.79 -5.62
N ALA A 72 -0.77 7.02 -6.63
CA ALA A 72 -0.02 5.78 -6.51
C ALA A 72 1.48 6.08 -6.51
N CYS A 73 2.12 5.93 -5.37
CA CYS A 73 3.52 6.33 -5.14
C CYS A 73 4.42 5.10 -5.10
N ASP A 74 5.54 5.12 -5.84
CA ASP A 74 6.54 4.05 -5.80
C ASP A 74 7.92 4.58 -6.20
N ILE A 75 8.98 3.86 -5.79
CA ILE A 75 10.37 4.19 -6.14
C ILE A 75 10.77 3.60 -7.51
N LEU A 76 10.08 2.56 -7.98
CA LEU A 76 10.38 1.87 -9.22
C LEU A 76 9.53 2.42 -10.37
N LYS A 77 10.17 3.04 -11.36
CA LYS A 77 9.48 3.61 -12.53
C LYS A 77 8.71 2.57 -13.34
N ASP A 78 9.24 1.35 -13.46
CA ASP A 78 8.56 0.27 -14.17
C ASP A 78 7.27 -0.17 -13.46
N VAL A 79 7.26 -0.12 -12.13
CA VAL A 79 6.04 -0.31 -11.31
C VAL A 79 5.01 0.74 -11.67
N LEU A 80 5.38 2.02 -11.67
CA LEU A 80 4.49 3.13 -11.99
C LEU A 80 3.93 3.02 -13.41
N SER A 81 4.76 2.67 -14.40
CA SER A 81 4.32 2.43 -15.78
C SER A 81 3.29 1.29 -15.87
N SER A 82 3.49 0.21 -15.11
CA SER A 82 2.52 -0.89 -15.00
C SER A 82 1.19 -0.45 -14.38
N VAL A 83 1.26 0.38 -13.33
CA VAL A 83 0.08 0.93 -12.65
C VAL A 83 -0.72 1.83 -13.58
N GLU A 84 -0.05 2.72 -14.33
CA GLU A 84 -0.70 3.58 -15.33
C GLU A 84 -1.43 2.78 -16.42
N ALA A 85 -0.77 1.72 -16.93
CA ALA A 85 -1.39 0.85 -17.91
C ALA A 85 -2.66 0.18 -17.38
N LYS A 86 -2.61 -0.35 -16.15
CA LYS A 86 -3.77 -0.97 -15.49
C LYS A 86 -4.90 0.03 -15.21
N ALA A 87 -4.56 1.23 -14.73
CA ALA A 87 -5.54 2.29 -14.48
C ALA A 87 -6.26 2.69 -15.76
N ARG A 88 -5.51 2.90 -16.85
CA ARG A 88 -6.06 3.22 -18.18
C ARG A 88 -6.96 2.11 -18.72
N GLN A 89 -6.53 0.84 -18.60
CA GLN A 89 -7.32 -0.32 -19.00
C GLN A 89 -8.63 -0.43 -18.22
N ALA A 90 -8.62 -0.02 -16.94
CA ALA A 90 -9.79 -0.02 -16.08
C ALA A 90 -10.64 1.26 -16.18
N GLY A 91 -10.26 2.25 -17.02
CA GLY A 91 -10.96 3.53 -17.15
C GLY A 91 -10.82 4.45 -15.93
N LEU A 92 -9.78 4.26 -15.11
CA LEU A 92 -9.56 5.01 -13.88
C LEU A 92 -8.64 6.22 -14.14
N TYR A 93 -9.21 7.30 -14.66
CA TYR A 93 -8.46 8.52 -15.00
C TYR A 93 -8.16 9.42 -13.79
N ASN A 94 -8.73 9.11 -12.65
CA ASN A 94 -8.51 9.75 -11.35
C ASN A 94 -7.32 9.17 -10.58
N LEU A 95 -6.63 8.14 -11.12
CA LEU A 95 -5.39 7.61 -10.56
C LEU A 95 -4.19 8.26 -11.24
N LYS A 96 -3.27 8.80 -10.45
CA LYS A 96 -2.03 9.46 -10.87
C LYS A 96 -0.84 8.75 -10.24
N THR A 97 0.21 8.49 -11.01
CA THR A 97 1.44 7.90 -10.50
C THR A 97 2.42 8.98 -10.03
N VAL A 98 3.16 8.70 -8.97
CA VAL A 98 4.17 9.60 -8.38
C VAL A 98 5.44 8.83 -8.09
N TRP A 99 6.52 9.18 -8.79
CA TRP A 99 7.83 8.61 -8.49
C TRP A 99 8.40 9.25 -7.23
N THR A 100 8.76 8.42 -6.24
CA THR A 100 9.28 8.92 -4.96
C THR A 100 10.05 7.86 -4.20
N ASN A 101 10.99 8.32 -3.33
CA ASN A 101 11.59 7.49 -2.30
C ASN A 101 10.96 7.87 -0.95
N LEU A 102 10.12 6.98 -0.41
CA LEU A 102 9.41 7.20 0.85
C LEU A 102 10.33 7.24 2.09
N GLU A 103 11.55 6.77 1.97
CA GLU A 103 12.55 6.83 3.05
C GLU A 103 13.23 8.21 3.15
N ILE A 104 12.84 9.17 2.29
CA ILE A 104 13.32 10.56 2.29
C ILE A 104 12.12 11.48 2.54
N VAL A 105 12.03 12.03 3.73
CA VAL A 105 10.93 12.94 4.10
C VAL A 105 10.92 14.17 3.18
N GLY A 106 9.76 14.48 2.61
CA GLY A 106 9.58 15.58 1.66
C GLY A 106 9.88 15.21 0.21
N ALA A 107 10.25 13.95 -0.10
CA ALA A 107 10.51 13.52 -1.47
C ALA A 107 9.22 13.37 -2.29
N THR A 108 8.10 12.98 -1.68
CA THR A 108 6.83 12.77 -2.39
C THR A 108 6.20 14.11 -2.77
N LYS A 109 6.15 14.37 -4.07
CA LYS A 109 5.60 15.62 -4.62
C LYS A 109 4.19 15.40 -5.12
N ILE A 110 3.21 15.64 -4.26
CA ILE A 110 1.79 15.73 -4.61
C ILE A 110 1.30 17.17 -4.35
N PRO A 111 0.28 17.65 -5.08
CA PRO A 111 -0.07 19.09 -5.07
C PRO A 111 -0.67 19.56 -3.75
N GLN A 112 -1.20 18.66 -2.93
CA GLN A 112 -1.87 18.99 -1.67
C GLN A 112 -1.82 17.83 -0.69
N GLU A 113 -2.04 18.09 0.60
CA GLU A 113 -2.28 17.04 1.59
C GLU A 113 -3.56 16.27 1.23
N VAL A 114 -3.60 15.00 1.62
CA VAL A 114 -4.68 14.07 1.24
C VAL A 114 -5.52 13.66 2.45
N ASP A 115 -6.75 13.21 2.18
CA ASP A 115 -7.66 12.69 3.20
C ASP A 115 -7.16 11.39 3.81
N TYR A 116 -6.57 10.51 2.97
CA TYR A 116 -6.11 9.19 3.35
C TYR A 116 -4.71 8.92 2.82
N THR A 117 -3.85 8.39 3.66
CA THR A 117 -2.56 7.79 3.26
C THR A 117 -2.58 6.31 3.57
N PHE A 118 -1.95 5.50 2.71
CA PHE A 118 -1.85 4.06 2.90
C PHE A 118 -0.40 3.62 2.89
N LEU A 119 -0.05 2.73 3.81
CA LEU A 119 1.18 1.94 3.84
C LEU A 119 0.73 0.46 3.85
N SER A 120 0.59 -0.13 2.67
CA SER A 120 0.08 -1.49 2.52
C SER A 120 1.15 -2.44 2.01
N THR A 121 1.59 -3.38 2.84
CA THR A 121 2.60 -4.40 2.53
C THR A 121 3.88 -3.82 1.90
N THR A 122 4.35 -2.71 2.45
CA THR A 122 5.52 -1.98 1.94
C THR A 122 6.62 -1.81 2.98
N LEU A 123 6.30 -1.80 4.29
CA LEU A 123 7.28 -1.58 5.35
C LEU A 123 8.36 -2.66 5.39
N PHE A 124 8.01 -3.93 5.10
CA PHE A 124 8.98 -5.02 5.13
C PHE A 124 10.14 -4.85 4.12
N GLN A 125 9.98 -4.01 3.10
CA GLN A 125 11.00 -3.72 2.08
C GLN A 125 11.89 -2.52 2.46
N ALA A 126 11.48 -1.72 3.44
CA ALA A 126 12.13 -0.47 3.80
C ALA A 126 13.18 -0.66 4.90
N LYS A 127 14.22 0.17 4.86
CA LYS A 127 15.24 0.25 5.91
C LYS A 127 14.90 1.32 6.95
N ASN A 128 14.28 2.41 6.52
CA ASN A 128 13.96 3.57 7.37
C ASN A 128 12.44 3.73 7.54
N HIS A 129 11.84 2.86 8.35
CA HIS A 129 10.41 2.91 8.66
C HIS A 129 9.98 4.27 9.24
N GLN A 130 10.80 4.88 10.11
CA GLN A 130 10.46 6.16 10.73
C GLN A 130 10.30 7.28 9.69
N ALA A 131 11.15 7.32 8.67
CA ALA A 131 11.01 8.28 7.58
C ALA A 131 9.72 8.08 6.79
N MET A 132 9.32 6.83 6.54
CA MET A 132 8.06 6.52 5.86
C MET A 132 6.84 7.00 6.66
N PHE A 133 6.82 6.79 7.98
CA PHE A 133 5.73 7.31 8.83
C PHE A 133 5.74 8.84 8.90
N LYS A 134 6.91 9.50 8.95
CA LYS A 134 7.01 10.96 8.86
C LYS A 134 6.48 11.49 7.52
N GLU A 135 6.79 10.81 6.42
CA GLU A 135 6.30 11.18 5.10
C GLU A 135 4.78 10.99 5.01
N ALA A 136 4.25 9.87 5.49
CA ALA A 136 2.81 9.65 5.58
C ALA A 136 2.13 10.74 6.43
N TYR A 137 2.70 11.09 7.59
CA TYR A 137 2.17 12.17 8.43
C TYR A 137 2.16 13.52 7.72
N ARG A 138 3.24 13.86 7.02
CA ARG A 138 3.36 15.12 6.25
C ARG A 138 2.29 15.19 5.14
N LEU A 139 2.01 14.08 4.48
CA LEU A 139 1.08 14.01 3.36
C LEU A 139 -0.40 13.94 3.80
N THR A 140 -0.67 13.42 4.98
CA THR A 140 -2.04 13.35 5.52
C THR A 140 -2.44 14.73 6.03
N LYS A 141 -3.62 15.23 5.64
CA LYS A 141 -4.15 16.50 6.15
C LYS A 141 -4.59 16.40 7.63
N PRO A 142 -4.69 17.52 8.37
CA PRO A 142 -5.28 17.51 9.72
C PRO A 142 -6.69 16.88 9.70
N GLY A 143 -6.93 15.92 10.59
CA GLY A 143 -8.17 15.14 10.61
C GLY A 143 -8.24 14.01 9.60
N GLY A 144 -7.28 13.89 8.69
CA GLY A 144 -7.16 12.77 7.75
C GLY A 144 -6.67 11.48 8.44
N GLN A 145 -6.63 10.38 7.69
CA GLN A 145 -6.35 9.06 8.24
C GLN A 145 -5.16 8.38 7.55
N LEU A 146 -4.43 7.58 8.32
CA LEU A 146 -3.42 6.64 7.82
C LEU A 146 -3.91 5.21 8.03
N MET A 147 -3.95 4.42 6.96
CA MET A 147 -4.11 2.97 7.03
C MET A 147 -2.74 2.29 6.87
N VAL A 148 -2.44 1.37 7.78
CA VAL A 148 -1.27 0.49 7.69
C VAL A 148 -1.76 -0.94 7.61
N ILE A 149 -1.31 -1.70 6.61
CA ILE A 149 -1.52 -3.14 6.49
C ILE A 149 -0.16 -3.80 6.31
N GLU A 150 0.16 -4.78 7.15
CA GLU A 150 1.43 -5.50 7.05
C GLU A 150 1.30 -6.97 7.46
N TRP A 151 2.31 -7.75 7.09
CA TRP A 151 2.40 -9.17 7.36
C TRP A 151 2.52 -9.44 8.87
N LYS A 152 1.69 -10.35 9.38
CA LYS A 152 1.83 -10.87 10.75
C LYS A 152 3.16 -11.62 10.89
N ALA A 153 3.83 -11.46 12.02
CA ALA A 153 5.08 -12.16 12.31
C ALA A 153 4.94 -13.69 12.25
N SER A 154 3.77 -14.20 12.65
CA SER A 154 3.47 -15.64 12.76
C SER A 154 2.77 -16.24 11.52
N SER A 155 2.53 -15.49 10.46
CA SER A 155 1.84 -16.02 9.28
C SER A 155 2.77 -16.91 8.44
N GLY A 156 2.66 -18.22 8.59
CA GLY A 156 3.16 -19.32 7.74
C GLY A 156 4.25 -19.04 6.67
N PRO A 157 4.43 -19.94 5.70
CA PRO A 157 5.52 -19.81 4.71
C PRO A 157 5.20 -18.83 3.55
N ILE A 158 4.03 -18.19 3.57
CA ILE A 158 3.62 -17.25 2.52
C ILE A 158 4.07 -15.84 2.89
N GLY A 159 4.60 -15.09 1.92
CA GLY A 159 5.04 -13.70 2.11
C GLY A 159 6.54 -13.53 2.25
N PRO A 160 7.01 -12.39 2.76
CA PRO A 160 8.42 -12.12 2.98
C PRO A 160 9.00 -12.99 4.09
N ALA A 161 10.31 -13.12 4.11
CA ALA A 161 11.04 -13.80 5.18
C ALA A 161 10.66 -13.20 6.54
N GLN A 162 10.58 -14.04 7.56
CA GLN A 162 10.02 -13.67 8.87
C GLN A 162 10.77 -12.50 9.52
N GLU A 163 12.07 -12.43 9.34
CA GLU A 163 12.96 -11.37 9.85
C GLU A 163 12.74 -10.00 9.19
N LEU A 164 12.11 -9.96 8.03
CA LEU A 164 11.75 -8.73 7.34
C LEU A 164 10.38 -8.19 7.77
N ARG A 165 9.55 -9.03 8.41
CA ARG A 165 8.19 -8.63 8.80
C ARG A 165 8.23 -7.61 9.92
N VAL A 166 7.41 -6.60 9.81
CA VAL A 166 7.30 -5.53 10.81
C VAL A 166 6.20 -5.88 11.80
N ALA A 167 6.58 -6.07 13.06
CA ALA A 167 5.62 -6.36 14.11
C ALA A 167 4.59 -5.23 14.27
N LYS A 168 3.34 -5.59 14.59
CA LYS A 168 2.22 -4.64 14.77
C LYS A 168 2.57 -3.55 15.79
N GLU A 169 3.15 -3.94 16.90
CA GLU A 169 3.55 -3.05 18.01
C GLU A 169 4.59 -2.02 17.55
N LYS A 170 5.51 -2.43 16.68
CA LYS A 170 6.50 -1.51 16.08
C LYS A 170 5.84 -0.50 15.15
N ALA A 171 4.93 -0.94 14.28
CA ALA A 171 4.20 -0.04 13.38
C ALA A 171 3.34 0.95 14.18
N LEU A 172 2.64 0.47 15.22
CA LEU A 172 1.86 1.29 16.14
C LEU A 172 2.71 2.37 16.82
N SER A 173 3.84 1.97 17.42
CA SER A 173 4.77 2.89 18.08
C SER A 173 5.31 3.96 17.13
N LEU A 174 5.71 3.58 15.91
CA LEU A 174 6.24 4.52 14.91
C LEU A 174 5.18 5.55 14.46
N ALA A 175 3.93 5.12 14.24
CA ALA A 175 2.84 6.02 13.90
C ALA A 175 2.56 7.03 15.02
N GLN A 176 2.51 6.56 16.28
CA GLN A 176 2.30 7.43 17.44
C GLN A 176 3.45 8.42 17.65
N GLN A 177 4.70 8.01 17.47
CA GLN A 177 5.88 8.88 17.59
C GLN A 177 5.85 10.06 16.61
N VAL A 178 5.23 9.93 15.46
CA VAL A 178 5.13 11.01 14.47
C VAL A 178 3.86 11.86 14.64
N GLY A 179 2.95 11.48 15.56
CA GLY A 179 1.77 12.28 15.91
C GLY A 179 0.42 11.68 15.52
N PHE A 180 0.38 10.49 14.93
CA PHE A 180 -0.88 9.79 14.66
C PHE A 180 -1.49 9.21 15.94
N SER A 181 -2.81 9.24 16.04
CA SER A 181 -3.59 8.59 17.10
C SER A 181 -4.27 7.34 16.55
N LEU A 182 -4.16 6.22 17.24
CA LEU A 182 -4.83 4.96 16.85
C LEU A 182 -6.35 5.11 16.94
N VAL A 183 -7.05 4.77 15.87
CA VAL A 183 -8.50 4.72 15.80
C VAL A 183 -8.99 3.28 15.96
N LYS A 184 -8.36 2.35 15.21
CA LYS A 184 -8.84 0.97 15.13
C LYS A 184 -7.71 0.01 14.77
N GLU A 185 -7.69 -1.15 15.42
CA GLU A 185 -6.97 -2.33 14.95
C GLU A 185 -7.95 -3.27 14.29
N PHE A 186 -7.52 -3.95 13.22
CA PHE A 186 -8.37 -4.90 12.51
C PHE A 186 -7.57 -6.05 11.89
N GLU A 187 -8.24 -7.16 11.65
CA GLU A 187 -7.69 -8.28 10.89
C GLU A 187 -7.89 -8.01 9.40
N ALA A 188 -6.81 -7.66 8.69
CA ALA A 188 -6.89 -7.40 7.26
C ALA A 188 -7.01 -8.72 6.45
N SER A 189 -6.43 -9.81 6.97
CA SER A 189 -6.58 -11.19 6.50
C SER A 189 -5.99 -12.16 7.52
N ASP A 190 -6.04 -13.47 7.22
CA ASP A 190 -5.38 -14.49 8.04
C ASP A 190 -3.87 -14.20 8.23
N SER A 191 -3.25 -13.58 7.25
CA SER A 191 -1.79 -13.34 7.21
C SER A 191 -1.39 -11.89 7.46
N HIS A 192 -2.35 -10.94 7.55
CA HIS A 192 -2.05 -9.52 7.68
C HIS A 192 -2.82 -8.89 8.84
N TYR A 193 -2.15 -8.02 9.57
CA TYR A 193 -2.80 -7.10 10.49
C TYR A 193 -3.09 -5.76 9.81
N GLY A 194 -4.05 -5.02 10.33
CA GLY A 194 -4.38 -3.67 9.92
C GLY A 194 -4.46 -2.71 11.09
N LEU A 195 -4.00 -1.49 10.88
CA LEU A 195 -4.08 -0.37 11.83
C LEU A 195 -4.65 0.85 11.11
N LEU A 196 -5.62 1.51 11.71
CA LEU A 196 -6.17 2.76 11.23
C LEU A 196 -5.88 3.85 12.24
N PHE A 197 -5.31 4.95 11.76
CA PHE A 197 -4.92 6.09 12.58
C PHE A 197 -5.59 7.36 12.08
N LYS A 198 -5.64 8.38 12.96
CA LYS A 198 -6.05 9.76 12.66
C LYS A 198 -4.91 10.72 12.95
N LYS A 199 -4.73 11.72 12.07
CA LYS A 199 -3.83 12.86 12.29
C LYS A 199 -4.53 13.98 13.05
#